data_ae0f06b31508eeaad931adbbcb23528e
#
_entry.id   ae0f06b31508eeaad931adbbcb23528e
#
_cell.length_a   1.000
_cell.length_b   1.000
_cell.length_c   1.000
_cell.angle_alpha   90.00
_cell.angle_beta   90.00
_cell.angle_gamma   90.00
#
_symmetry.space_group_name_H-M   'P 1'
#
loop_
_entity.id
_entity.type
_entity.pdbx_description
1 polymer ?
#
loop_
_entity_poly.entity_id
_entity_poly.type
_entity_poly.pdbx_seq_one_letter_code
_entity_poly.pdbx_strand_id
1 'polypeptide(L)'
;QIQDNASKEPYAILAGVVDEPGVRPFHPENENPGIKRPFVELEFGRLRLANIYVGRPRKLANQEFLQTGFSHRKAKDWRNVVALIFNFFKSQGGWHAAWLTVRVQLTLMLSKKKGYWYRRLKKGNTRERVEKSVGEVLGGSVRIVITPYGGLSLDVDDEEDFRVLSACHNDWAAITAAVDPEKH
;
A
#
# COMPACT_ATOMS: atom_id res chain seq x y z
N GLN A 1 16.61 7.20 -2.52
CA GLN A 1 15.45 8.13 -2.46
C GLN A 1 14.67 8.02 -1.14
N ILE A 2 14.21 6.83 -0.71
CA ILE A 2 13.46 6.69 0.56
C ILE A 2 14.36 7.05 1.73
N GLN A 3 15.62 6.59 1.74
CA GLN A 3 16.58 6.85 2.80
C GLN A 3 17.04 8.31 2.83
N ASP A 4 17.23 8.94 1.67
CA ASP A 4 17.58 10.37 1.56
C ASP A 4 16.43 11.27 2.04
N ASN A 5 15.18 10.92 1.72
CA ASN A 5 14.01 11.61 2.23
C ASN A 5 13.85 11.44 3.75
N ALA A 6 14.20 10.28 4.31
CA ALA A 6 14.12 10.03 5.75
C ALA A 6 15.07 10.94 6.55
N SER A 7 16.21 11.33 6.00
CA SER A 7 17.19 12.19 6.69
C SER A 7 16.80 13.66 6.67
N LYS A 8 16.10 14.13 5.65
CA LYS A 8 15.78 15.55 5.40
C LYS A 8 14.39 15.97 5.91
N GLU A 9 13.44 15.02 6.01
CA GLU A 9 12.05 15.34 6.28
C GLU A 9 11.60 14.90 7.68
N PRO A 10 10.74 15.68 8.34
CA PRO A 10 10.29 15.42 9.72
C PRO A 10 9.24 14.31 9.84
N TYR A 11 9.08 13.44 8.84
CA TYR A 11 8.07 12.39 8.85
C TYR A 11 8.33 11.31 9.90
N ALA A 12 7.24 10.81 10.48
CA ALA A 12 7.27 9.67 11.39
C ALA A 12 7.37 8.34 10.63
N ILE A 13 6.70 8.26 9.47
CA ILE A 13 6.76 7.09 8.58
C ILE A 13 6.89 7.53 7.13
N LEU A 14 7.80 6.90 6.40
CA LEU A 14 7.82 6.88 4.95
C LEU A 14 7.39 5.48 4.49
N ALA A 15 6.35 5.40 3.68
CA ALA A 15 5.84 4.15 3.12
C ALA A 15 6.15 4.11 1.62
N GLY A 16 6.89 3.09 1.20
CA GLY A 16 7.15 2.84 -0.22
C GLY A 16 5.91 2.28 -0.91
N VAL A 17 5.64 2.76 -2.11
CA VAL A 17 4.60 2.22 -2.99
C VAL A 17 5.14 2.08 -4.40
N VAL A 18 4.58 1.15 -5.16
CA VAL A 18 4.89 0.95 -6.59
C VAL A 18 3.64 1.24 -7.39
N ASP A 19 3.78 1.93 -8.49
CA ASP A 19 2.70 2.16 -9.44
C ASP A 19 2.43 0.93 -10.33
N GLU A 20 1.31 0.92 -11.03
CA GLU A 20 0.91 -0.19 -11.89
C GLU A 20 1.96 -0.51 -12.98
N PRO A 21 2.60 0.46 -13.66
CA PRO A 21 3.66 0.18 -14.62
C PRO A 21 4.85 -0.56 -14.00
N GLY A 22 5.29 -0.16 -12.81
CA GLY A 22 6.40 -0.81 -12.10
C GLY A 22 6.08 -2.24 -11.64
N VAL A 23 4.81 -2.51 -11.31
CA VAL A 23 4.36 -3.86 -10.88
C VAL A 23 4.13 -4.80 -12.07
N ARG A 24 3.79 -4.26 -13.25
CA ARG A 24 3.34 -5.04 -14.41
C ARG A 24 4.24 -6.21 -14.80
N PRO A 25 5.57 -6.10 -14.79
CA PRO A 25 6.45 -7.23 -15.13
C PRO A 25 6.35 -8.43 -14.17
N PHE A 26 5.83 -8.21 -12.97
CA PHE A 26 5.71 -9.21 -11.89
C PHE A 26 4.29 -9.75 -11.73
N HIS A 27 3.34 -9.23 -12.52
CA HIS A 27 1.93 -9.61 -12.46
C HIS A 27 1.64 -10.69 -13.50
N PRO A 28 0.78 -11.70 -13.22
CA PRO A 28 0.43 -12.72 -14.19
C PRO A 28 -0.29 -12.08 -15.38
N GLU A 29 0.29 -12.20 -16.57
CA GLU A 29 -0.26 -11.68 -17.82
C GLU A 29 0.08 -12.63 -18.97
N ASN A 30 -0.93 -13.04 -19.77
CA ASN A 30 -0.75 -13.79 -21.02
C ASN A 30 0.19 -15.02 -20.89
N GLU A 31 -0.14 -15.97 -20.02
CA GLU A 31 0.63 -17.19 -19.74
C GLU A 31 1.95 -17.00 -18.97
N ASN A 32 2.39 -15.76 -18.74
CA ASN A 32 3.54 -15.53 -17.87
C ASN A 32 3.15 -15.73 -16.42
N PRO A 33 3.91 -16.50 -15.66
CA PRO A 33 3.68 -16.63 -14.24
C PRO A 33 3.92 -15.29 -13.53
N GLY A 34 3.17 -15.04 -12.47
CA GLY A 34 3.31 -13.81 -11.70
C GLY A 34 2.54 -13.88 -10.40
N ILE A 35 2.81 -12.95 -9.48
CA ILE A 35 2.14 -12.88 -8.18
C ILE A 35 1.04 -11.82 -8.23
N LYS A 36 -0.22 -12.27 -8.11
CA LYS A 36 -1.39 -11.40 -8.14
C LYS A 36 -1.66 -10.83 -6.76
N ARG A 37 -1.59 -9.52 -6.64
CA ARG A 37 -1.96 -8.77 -5.42
C ARG A 37 -2.91 -7.62 -5.74
N PRO A 38 -3.75 -7.20 -4.80
CA PRO A 38 -4.68 -6.09 -5.01
C PRO A 38 -3.94 -4.76 -5.16
N PHE A 39 -4.54 -3.86 -5.93
CA PHE A 39 -4.11 -2.48 -6.05
C PHE A 39 -4.97 -1.56 -5.20
N VAL A 40 -4.41 -0.45 -4.76
CA VAL A 40 -5.15 0.69 -4.20
C VAL A 40 -5.39 1.70 -5.32
N GLU A 41 -6.64 2.11 -5.49
CA GLU A 41 -7.05 3.08 -6.52
C GLU A 41 -6.98 4.50 -5.95
N LEU A 42 -5.95 5.25 -6.33
CA LEU A 42 -5.82 6.68 -6.01
C LEU A 42 -6.12 7.54 -7.24
N GLU A 43 -6.26 8.85 -7.04
CA GLU A 43 -6.62 9.77 -8.14
C GLU A 43 -5.63 9.72 -9.29
N PHE A 44 -4.33 9.64 -9.00
CA PHE A 44 -3.25 9.66 -9.98
C PHE A 44 -2.87 8.28 -10.53
N GLY A 45 -3.39 7.19 -9.98
CA GLY A 45 -3.05 5.86 -10.48
C GLY A 45 -3.47 4.71 -9.57
N ARG A 46 -3.03 3.52 -9.95
CA ARG A 46 -3.16 2.29 -9.17
C ARG A 46 -1.81 1.98 -8.55
N LEU A 47 -1.80 1.79 -7.25
CA LEU A 47 -0.58 1.57 -6.46
C LEU A 47 -0.64 0.24 -5.71
N ARG A 48 0.53 -0.34 -5.45
CA ARG A 48 0.74 -1.43 -4.49
C ARG A 48 1.70 -0.97 -3.40
N LEU A 49 1.53 -1.50 -2.20
CA LEU A 49 2.52 -1.31 -1.15
C LEU A 49 3.84 -2.00 -1.57
N ALA A 50 4.92 -1.27 -1.45
CA ALA A 50 6.26 -1.81 -1.61
C ALA A 50 6.75 -2.22 -0.22
N ASN A 51 6.78 -3.41 0.18
CA ASN A 51 7.15 -3.94 1.50
C ASN A 51 8.40 -3.29 2.16
N ILE A 52 8.56 -1.98 1.94
CA ILE A 52 9.64 -1.15 2.47
C ILE A 52 9.05 0.07 3.19
N TYR A 53 9.48 0.23 4.44
CA TYR A 53 9.05 1.32 5.32
C TYR A 53 10.26 1.87 6.06
N VAL A 54 10.32 3.20 6.19
CA VAL A 54 11.25 3.85 7.10
C VAL A 54 10.45 4.52 8.21
N GLY A 55 10.67 4.11 9.45
CA GLY A 55 9.89 4.58 10.59
C GLY A 55 10.74 5.20 11.69
N ARG A 56 10.16 6.19 12.35
CA ARG A 56 10.66 6.78 13.59
C ARG A 56 9.63 6.51 14.70
N PRO A 57 9.67 5.34 15.36
CA PRO A 57 8.61 4.93 16.33
C PRO A 57 8.36 5.97 17.42
N ARG A 58 9.39 6.67 17.88
CA ARG A 58 9.28 7.72 18.91
C ARG A 58 8.45 8.94 18.47
N LYS A 59 8.18 9.10 17.17
CA LYS A 59 7.32 10.15 16.60
C LYS A 59 5.87 9.70 16.40
N LEU A 60 5.51 8.50 16.82
CA LEU A 60 4.17 7.95 16.73
C LEU A 60 3.53 7.95 18.12
N ALA A 61 2.42 8.67 18.26
CA ALA A 61 1.69 8.70 19.53
C ALA A 61 0.90 7.41 19.79
N ASN A 62 0.43 6.75 18.72
CA ASN A 62 -0.48 5.60 18.81
C ASN A 62 0.22 4.31 18.36
N GLN A 63 1.33 3.94 18.99
CA GLN A 63 2.12 2.74 18.64
C GLN A 63 1.33 1.43 18.79
N GLU A 64 0.35 1.39 19.69
CA GLU A 64 -0.55 0.24 19.91
C GLU A 64 -1.33 -0.17 18.66
N PHE A 65 -1.65 0.79 17.76
CA PHE A 65 -2.30 0.48 16.48
C PHE A 65 -1.39 -0.32 15.56
N LEU A 66 -0.09 -0.11 15.59
CA LEU A 66 0.85 -0.93 14.82
C LEU A 66 0.83 -2.37 15.33
N GLN A 67 0.87 -2.57 16.65
CA GLN A 67 0.82 -3.91 17.25
C GLN A 67 -0.51 -4.61 16.94
N THR A 68 -1.63 -3.88 17.07
CA THR A 68 -2.96 -4.40 16.76
C THR A 68 -3.08 -4.76 15.28
N GLY A 69 -2.60 -3.90 14.37
CA GLY A 69 -2.57 -4.18 12.93
C GLY A 69 -1.75 -5.43 12.59
N PHE A 70 -0.60 -5.61 13.25
CA PHE A 70 0.23 -6.81 13.07
C PHE A 70 -0.43 -8.09 13.61
N SER A 71 -1.04 -8.04 14.78
CA SER A 71 -1.70 -9.22 15.37
C SER A 71 -2.92 -9.68 14.57
N HIS A 72 -3.65 -8.75 13.94
CA HIS A 72 -4.83 -9.07 13.11
C HIS A 72 -4.51 -9.35 11.62
N ARG A 73 -3.25 -9.18 11.18
CA ARG A 73 -2.86 -9.43 9.78
C ARG A 73 -3.16 -10.85 9.31
N LYS A 74 -3.13 -11.84 10.20
CA LYS A 74 -3.42 -13.25 9.91
C LYS A 74 -4.89 -13.63 10.13
N ALA A 75 -5.71 -12.73 10.64
CA ALA A 75 -7.12 -13.02 10.89
C ALA A 75 -7.89 -12.98 9.57
N LYS A 76 -8.16 -14.16 8.99
CA LYS A 76 -9.06 -14.33 7.82
C LYS A 76 -10.52 -13.98 8.14
N ASP A 77 -10.84 -13.62 9.39
CA ASP A 77 -12.20 -13.36 9.84
C ASP A 77 -12.53 -11.87 9.67
N TRP A 78 -13.50 -11.58 8.80
CA TRP A 78 -14.02 -10.25 8.53
C TRP A 78 -14.53 -9.54 9.81
N ARG A 79 -14.98 -10.31 10.84
CA ARG A 79 -15.40 -9.77 12.14
C ARG A 79 -14.28 -9.00 12.85
N ASN A 80 -13.04 -9.49 12.73
CA ASN A 80 -11.89 -8.81 13.31
C ASN A 80 -11.56 -7.52 12.55
N VAL A 81 -11.77 -7.49 11.24
CA VAL A 81 -11.64 -6.26 10.43
C VAL A 81 -12.69 -5.24 10.84
N VAL A 82 -13.92 -5.67 11.07
CA VAL A 82 -15.02 -4.80 11.57
C VAL A 82 -14.72 -4.30 12.97
N ALA A 83 -14.22 -5.15 13.87
CA ALA A 83 -13.85 -4.75 15.22
C ALA A 83 -12.69 -3.73 15.19
N LEU A 84 -11.70 -3.92 14.33
CA LEU A 84 -10.62 -2.97 14.10
C LEU A 84 -11.17 -1.62 13.63
N ILE A 85 -12.04 -1.61 12.63
CA ILE A 85 -12.71 -0.41 12.12
C ILE A 85 -13.50 0.27 13.25
N PHE A 86 -14.24 -0.48 14.06
CA PHE A 86 -14.99 0.08 15.20
C PHE A 86 -14.09 0.70 16.27
N ASN A 87 -12.96 0.09 16.57
CA ASN A 87 -11.95 0.68 17.47
C ASN A 87 -11.33 1.94 16.87
N PHE A 88 -11.16 2.01 15.55
CA PHE A 88 -10.76 3.23 14.85
C PHE A 88 -11.79 4.36 14.97
N PHE A 89 -13.09 4.06 14.95
CA PHE A 89 -14.15 5.06 15.13
C PHE A 89 -14.11 5.71 16.53
N LYS A 90 -13.58 5.04 17.53
CA LYS A 90 -13.46 5.58 18.90
C LYS A 90 -12.23 6.44 19.11
N SER A 91 -11.21 6.37 18.25
CA SER A 91 -10.00 7.17 18.35
C SER A 91 -10.18 8.53 17.67
N GLN A 92 -9.44 9.54 18.13
CA GLN A 92 -9.38 10.84 17.45
C GLN A 92 -8.85 10.65 16.03
N GLY A 93 -9.59 11.12 15.02
CA GLY A 93 -9.25 10.93 13.60
C GLY A 93 -9.79 9.64 12.96
N GLY A 94 -10.27 8.68 13.75
CA GLY A 94 -10.76 7.38 13.26
C GLY A 94 -11.90 7.49 12.25
N TRP A 95 -12.75 8.51 12.36
CA TRP A 95 -13.83 8.76 11.41
C TRP A 95 -13.33 9.04 9.98
N HIS A 96 -12.33 9.90 9.83
CA HIS A 96 -11.75 10.23 8.52
C HIS A 96 -11.09 9.00 7.88
N ALA A 97 -10.33 8.24 8.66
CA ALA A 97 -9.68 7.02 8.21
C ALA A 97 -10.68 5.94 7.80
N ALA A 98 -11.74 5.75 8.59
CA ALA A 98 -12.81 4.81 8.28
C ALA A 98 -13.56 5.20 7.01
N TRP A 99 -13.90 6.48 6.87
CA TRP A 99 -14.53 6.99 5.64
C TRP A 99 -13.64 6.81 4.42
N LEU A 100 -12.36 7.11 4.54
CA LEU A 100 -11.39 6.89 3.46
C LEU A 100 -11.31 5.41 3.09
N THR A 101 -11.25 4.50 4.08
CA THR A 101 -11.22 3.06 3.85
C THR A 101 -12.44 2.59 3.08
N VAL A 102 -13.65 2.98 3.53
CA VAL A 102 -14.89 2.66 2.81
C VAL A 102 -14.85 3.20 1.38
N ARG A 103 -14.41 4.42 1.19
CA ARG A 103 -14.33 5.05 -0.12
C ARG A 103 -13.33 4.34 -1.04
N VAL A 104 -12.16 3.94 -0.56
CA VAL A 104 -11.16 3.17 -1.31
C VAL A 104 -11.74 1.82 -1.70
N GLN A 105 -12.41 1.11 -0.79
CA GLN A 105 -13.07 -0.17 -1.06
C GLN A 105 -14.17 -0.04 -2.12
N LEU A 106 -15.03 0.97 -2.01
CA LEU A 106 -16.06 1.24 -3.01
C LEU A 106 -15.45 1.56 -4.39
N THR A 107 -14.35 2.32 -4.41
CA THR A 107 -13.64 2.61 -5.66
C THR A 107 -13.12 1.31 -6.29
N LEU A 108 -12.54 0.42 -5.48
CA LEU A 108 -12.04 -0.88 -5.94
C LEU A 108 -13.17 -1.76 -6.48
N MET A 109 -14.30 -1.83 -5.78
CA MET A 109 -15.48 -2.59 -6.25
C MET A 109 -16.02 -2.07 -7.59
N LEU A 110 -16.03 -0.74 -7.77
CA LEU A 110 -16.52 -0.09 -8.98
C LEU A 110 -15.48 -0.03 -10.10
N SER A 111 -14.24 -0.41 -9.86
CA SER A 111 -13.13 -0.32 -10.83
C SER A 111 -13.37 -1.15 -12.10
N LYS A 112 -14.11 -2.26 -11.98
CA LYS A 112 -14.50 -3.11 -13.13
C LYS A 112 -15.44 -2.38 -14.11
N LYS A 113 -16.35 -1.54 -13.60
CA LYS A 113 -17.34 -0.83 -14.43
C LYS A 113 -16.89 0.54 -14.92
N LYS A 114 -15.85 1.13 -14.32
CA LYS A 114 -15.27 2.45 -14.64
C LYS A 114 -16.28 3.57 -14.92
N GLY A 115 -17.47 3.52 -14.28
CA GLY A 115 -18.58 4.45 -14.46
C GLY A 115 -18.36 5.82 -13.77
N TYR A 116 -19.40 6.67 -13.78
CA TYR A 116 -19.37 8.00 -13.16
C TYR A 116 -18.97 7.95 -11.68
N TRP A 117 -19.59 7.08 -10.89
CA TRP A 117 -19.31 6.92 -9.44
C TRP A 117 -17.88 6.50 -9.16
N TYR A 118 -17.32 5.58 -9.97
CA TYR A 118 -15.91 5.21 -9.86
C TYR A 118 -15.01 6.43 -10.02
N ARG A 119 -15.20 7.21 -11.10
CA ARG A 119 -14.38 8.41 -11.36
C ARG A 119 -14.49 9.45 -10.25
N ARG A 120 -15.70 9.69 -9.74
CA ARG A 120 -15.94 10.63 -8.64
C ARG A 120 -15.30 10.19 -7.33
N LEU A 121 -15.41 8.91 -6.98
CA LEU A 121 -14.79 8.36 -5.78
C LEU A 121 -13.26 8.36 -5.91
N LYS A 122 -12.72 7.91 -7.04
CA LYS A 122 -11.29 7.88 -7.31
C LYS A 122 -10.65 9.27 -7.20
N LYS A 123 -11.26 10.29 -7.81
CA LYS A 123 -10.79 11.70 -7.73
C LYS A 123 -10.66 12.21 -6.29
N GLY A 124 -11.36 11.64 -5.35
CA GLY A 124 -11.23 12.05 -3.96
C GLY A 124 -10.30 11.18 -3.14
N ASN A 125 -9.71 10.14 -3.70
CA ASN A 125 -8.68 9.33 -3.06
C ASN A 125 -7.30 9.96 -3.36
N THR A 126 -7.08 11.19 -2.85
CA THR A 126 -5.83 11.90 -3.06
C THR A 126 -4.74 11.34 -2.14
N ARG A 127 -3.50 11.53 -2.54
CA ARG A 127 -2.33 11.15 -1.76
C ARG A 127 -2.34 11.80 -0.38
N GLU A 128 -2.59 13.10 -0.33
CA GLU A 128 -2.60 13.89 0.91
C GLU A 128 -3.67 13.39 1.89
N ARG A 129 -4.84 12.99 1.38
CA ARG A 129 -5.90 12.42 2.23
C ARG A 129 -5.51 11.08 2.81
N VAL A 130 -4.84 10.23 2.02
CA VAL A 130 -4.34 8.95 2.52
C VAL A 130 -3.26 9.18 3.56
N GLU A 131 -2.25 10.00 3.27
CA GLU A 131 -1.17 10.35 4.18
C GLU A 131 -1.72 10.93 5.49
N LYS A 132 -2.65 11.89 5.39
CA LYS A 132 -3.31 12.50 6.54
C LYS A 132 -4.09 11.48 7.37
N SER A 133 -4.93 10.67 6.74
CA SER A 133 -5.77 9.70 7.45
C SER A 133 -4.97 8.62 8.16
N VAL A 134 -3.92 8.11 7.50
CA VAL A 134 -3.02 7.14 8.13
C VAL A 134 -2.21 7.81 9.25
N GLY A 135 -1.77 9.05 9.04
CA GLY A 135 -1.07 9.83 10.04
C GLY A 135 -1.90 10.11 11.30
N GLU A 136 -3.18 10.46 11.14
CA GLU A 136 -4.12 10.67 12.27
C GLU A 136 -4.29 9.39 13.09
N VAL A 137 -4.40 8.25 12.43
CA VAL A 137 -4.52 6.95 13.09
C VAL A 137 -3.26 6.60 13.89
N LEU A 138 -2.10 6.76 13.28
CA LEU A 138 -0.81 6.41 13.89
C LEU A 138 -0.30 7.47 14.89
N GLY A 139 -0.96 8.64 14.92
CA GLY A 139 -0.54 9.76 15.76
C GLY A 139 0.80 10.33 15.32
N GLY A 140 1.07 10.38 14.02
CA GLY A 140 2.31 10.91 13.47
C GLY A 140 2.22 11.20 11.97
N SER A 141 3.17 11.96 11.43
CA SER A 141 3.19 12.30 10.01
C SER A 141 3.60 11.11 9.15
N VAL A 142 2.83 10.86 8.08
CA VAL A 142 3.09 9.78 7.11
C VAL A 142 3.32 10.39 5.74
N ARG A 143 4.26 9.84 4.99
CA ARG A 143 4.53 10.19 3.59
C ARG A 143 4.58 8.95 2.72
N ILE A 144 3.91 8.99 1.59
CA ILE A 144 3.98 7.96 0.55
C ILE A 144 5.11 8.32 -0.42
N VAL A 145 5.99 7.37 -0.71
CA VAL A 145 7.08 7.52 -1.67
C VAL A 145 6.90 6.50 -2.77
N ILE A 146 6.75 6.98 -4.00
CA ILE A 146 6.67 6.10 -5.17
C ILE A 146 8.08 5.62 -5.50
N THR A 147 8.23 4.32 -5.70
CA THR A 147 9.49 3.69 -6.11
C THR A 147 9.27 2.91 -7.41
N PRO A 148 10.23 2.95 -8.35
CA PRO A 148 10.14 2.20 -9.60
C PRO A 148 10.42 0.70 -9.44
N TYR A 149 10.90 0.27 -8.27
CA TYR A 149 11.30 -1.11 -8.02
C TYR A 149 10.09 -2.01 -7.73
N GLY A 150 9.47 -2.54 -8.79
CA GLY A 150 8.27 -3.39 -8.69
C GLY A 150 8.45 -4.65 -7.84
N GLY A 151 9.64 -5.22 -7.85
CA GLY A 151 9.99 -6.37 -7.02
C GLY A 151 9.80 -6.15 -5.52
N LEU A 152 9.89 -4.90 -5.03
CA LEU A 152 9.60 -4.56 -3.63
C LEU A 152 8.14 -4.78 -3.22
N SER A 153 7.23 -4.91 -4.19
CA SER A 153 5.81 -5.18 -3.91
C SER A 153 5.46 -6.66 -3.88
N LEU A 154 6.46 -7.52 -4.04
CA LEU A 154 6.30 -8.97 -3.96
C LEU A 154 6.46 -9.43 -2.52
N ASP A 155 5.57 -10.30 -2.10
CA ASP A 155 5.63 -11.04 -0.84
C ASP A 155 5.22 -12.49 -1.11
N VAL A 156 5.73 -13.40 -0.32
CA VAL A 156 5.44 -14.84 -0.40
C VAL A 156 4.51 -15.18 0.74
N ASP A 157 3.22 -15.31 0.44
CA ASP A 157 2.18 -15.62 1.43
C ASP A 157 1.86 -17.11 1.48
N ASP A 158 2.08 -17.83 0.38
CA ASP A 158 1.79 -19.25 0.27
C ASP A 158 2.79 -19.99 -0.62
N GLU A 159 2.61 -21.30 -0.75
CA GLU A 159 3.47 -22.21 -1.51
C GLU A 159 3.46 -21.91 -3.02
N GLU A 160 2.34 -21.44 -3.55
CA GLU A 160 2.23 -21.06 -4.96
C GLU A 160 3.06 -19.82 -5.27
N ASP A 161 2.99 -18.80 -4.40
CA ASP A 161 3.84 -17.61 -4.51
C ASP A 161 5.33 -17.98 -4.49
N PHE A 162 5.71 -18.92 -3.60
CA PHE A 162 7.09 -19.40 -3.51
C PHE A 162 7.55 -20.09 -4.80
N ARG A 163 6.71 -20.94 -5.41
CA ARG A 163 7.02 -21.61 -6.68
C ARG A 163 7.18 -20.60 -7.80
N VAL A 164 6.25 -19.64 -7.92
CA VAL A 164 6.31 -18.59 -8.93
C VAL A 164 7.57 -17.74 -8.76
N LEU A 165 7.86 -17.28 -7.54
CA LEU A 165 9.06 -16.50 -7.26
C LEU A 165 10.34 -17.28 -7.61
N SER A 166 10.40 -18.56 -7.23
CA SER A 166 11.56 -19.40 -7.51
C SER A 166 11.76 -19.62 -9.01
N ALA A 167 10.67 -19.81 -9.76
CA ALA A 167 10.73 -20.01 -11.20
C ALA A 167 11.14 -18.75 -11.96
N CYS A 168 10.69 -17.58 -11.51
CA CYS A 168 10.93 -16.29 -12.20
C CYS A 168 12.10 -15.50 -11.63
N HIS A 169 12.80 -16.00 -10.61
CA HIS A 169 13.79 -15.24 -9.84
C HIS A 169 14.83 -14.54 -10.71
N ASN A 170 15.44 -15.26 -11.66
CA ASN A 170 16.52 -14.71 -12.49
C ASN A 170 16.01 -13.60 -13.43
N ASP A 171 14.86 -13.81 -14.05
CA ASP A 171 14.23 -12.82 -14.93
C ASP A 171 13.83 -11.58 -14.16
N TRP A 172 13.23 -11.74 -12.99
CA TRP A 172 12.80 -10.63 -12.14
C TRP A 172 13.97 -9.88 -11.51
N ALA A 173 15.07 -10.58 -11.20
CA ALA A 173 16.31 -9.94 -10.76
C ALA A 173 16.92 -9.08 -11.88
N ALA A 174 16.94 -9.57 -13.12
CA ALA A 174 17.41 -8.81 -14.27
C ALA A 174 16.54 -7.57 -14.55
N ILE A 175 15.20 -7.72 -14.50
CA ILE A 175 14.26 -6.59 -14.63
C ILE A 175 14.53 -5.53 -13.55
N THR A 176 14.70 -5.97 -12.29
CA THR A 176 14.94 -5.06 -11.17
C THR A 176 16.28 -4.33 -11.31
N ALA A 177 17.33 -5.02 -11.79
CA ALA A 177 18.65 -4.44 -12.02
C ALA A 177 18.66 -3.42 -13.18
N ALA A 178 17.77 -3.57 -14.15
CA ALA A 178 17.62 -2.67 -15.29
C ALA A 178 16.82 -1.39 -14.98
N VAL A 179 16.23 -1.27 -13.78
CA VAL A 179 15.47 -0.07 -13.37
C VAL A 179 16.45 1.10 -13.19
N ASP A 180 16.22 2.17 -13.95
CA ASP A 180 16.92 3.43 -13.82
C ASP A 180 16.21 4.33 -12.79
N PRO A 181 16.82 4.56 -11.62
CA PRO A 181 16.19 5.35 -10.56
C PRO A 181 16.04 6.84 -10.89
N GLU A 182 16.73 7.35 -11.92
CA GLU A 182 16.70 8.76 -12.31
C GLU A 182 15.52 9.10 -13.25
N LYS A 183 14.85 8.08 -13.80
CA LYS A 183 13.71 8.26 -14.71
C LYS A 183 12.35 8.32 -14.03
N HIS A 184 12.29 8.28 -12.69
CA HIS A 184 11.03 8.23 -11.93
C HIS A 184 10.95 9.25 -10.79
#